data_fc0ee8c543ac679aa85eb9189e31cf1f
#
_entry.id   fc0ee8c543ac679aa85eb9189e31cf1f
#
_cell.length_a   1.000
_cell.length_b   1.000
_cell.length_c   1.000
_cell.angle_alpha   90.00
_cell.angle_beta   90.00
_cell.angle_gamma   90.00
#
_symmetry.space_group_name_H-M   'P 1'
#
loop_
_entity.id
_entity.type
_entity.pdbx_description
1 polymer ?
#
loop_
_entity_poly.entity_id
_entity_poly.type
_entity_poly.pdbx_seq_one_letter_code
_entity_poly.pdbx_strand_id
1 'polypeptide(L)'
;FLLSYLKYGDNHAVLHCFTSENGYQSFFAKGIYSAKSKKKPYLFPLNLLNITVSNSKVKTNVKSISNIELISGFSEMMGVKSSSPLFFVAEFLNNVLREEQKNPELFDAILKLQNEIFQNNITSYASFLFHFLIISGVSPLLKKGAYLNPETGIFGDEISHHLFDEQTSAIWKKFLTEDIYQIQLKRTDRNLFVDSLMVYFSYHFSEFHVPKSLEILRQV
;
A
#
# COMPACT_ATOMS: atom_id res chain seq x y z
N PHE A 1 10.44 -3.62 0.55
CA PHE A 1 9.21 -4.23 0.02
C PHE A 1 9.12 -4.04 -1.48
N LEU A 2 8.78 -5.11 -2.22
CA LEU A 2 8.47 -5.01 -3.64
C LEU A 2 7.07 -4.40 -3.82
N LEU A 3 6.98 -3.28 -4.55
CA LEU A 3 5.71 -2.62 -4.85
C LEU A 3 5.18 -3.02 -6.23
N SER A 4 6.06 -3.01 -7.22
CA SER A 4 5.72 -3.41 -8.59
C SER A 4 6.97 -3.84 -9.35
N TYR A 5 6.78 -4.44 -10.50
CA TYR A 5 7.88 -4.73 -11.41
C TYR A 5 7.44 -4.61 -12.88
N LEU A 6 8.37 -4.26 -13.73
CA LEU A 6 8.19 -4.20 -15.17
C LEU A 6 9.15 -5.18 -15.84
N LYS A 7 8.61 -6.11 -16.64
CA LYS A 7 9.44 -7.01 -17.45
C LYS A 7 10.22 -6.20 -18.49
N TYR A 8 11.52 -6.45 -18.60
CA TYR A 8 12.42 -5.80 -19.54
C TYR A 8 13.15 -6.82 -20.41
N GLY A 9 12.86 -6.80 -21.70
CA GLY A 9 13.30 -7.87 -22.60
C GLY A 9 12.78 -9.25 -22.16
N ASP A 10 13.48 -10.32 -22.56
CA ASP A 10 13.03 -11.68 -22.31
C ASP A 10 13.30 -12.17 -20.89
N ASN A 11 14.41 -11.72 -20.29
CA ASN A 11 14.95 -12.33 -19.08
C ASN A 11 15.11 -11.38 -17.89
N HIS A 12 14.83 -10.09 -18.05
CA HIS A 12 15.14 -9.07 -17.05
C HIS A 12 13.87 -8.43 -16.49
N ALA A 13 13.99 -7.73 -15.38
CA ALA A 13 12.94 -6.86 -14.85
C ALA A 13 13.53 -5.59 -14.23
N VAL A 14 12.71 -4.54 -14.18
CA VAL A 14 12.91 -3.39 -13.29
C VAL A 14 11.97 -3.58 -12.11
N LEU A 15 12.52 -3.57 -10.90
CA LEU A 15 11.78 -3.71 -9.65
C LEU A 15 11.62 -2.33 -9.02
N HIS A 16 10.40 -1.97 -8.62
CA HIS A 16 10.12 -0.77 -7.85
C HIS A 16 9.88 -1.19 -6.41
N CYS A 17 10.70 -0.69 -5.50
CA CYS A 17 10.69 -1.10 -4.10
C CYS A 17 10.65 0.11 -3.17
N PHE A 18 9.97 -0.05 -2.04
CA PHE A 18 10.15 0.83 -0.89
C PHE A 18 11.18 0.21 0.05
N THR A 19 12.27 0.94 0.29
CA THR A 19 13.44 0.45 1.02
C THR A 19 13.57 1.11 2.38
N SER A 20 14.10 0.38 3.37
CA SER A 20 14.35 0.91 4.72
C SER A 20 15.44 1.99 4.77
N GLU A 21 16.35 2.01 3.78
CA GLU A 21 17.51 2.91 3.79
C GLU A 21 17.28 4.18 2.98
N ASN A 22 16.59 4.09 1.83
CA ASN A 22 16.55 5.16 0.85
C ASN A 22 15.12 5.47 0.32
N GLY A 23 14.05 4.92 0.95
CA GLY A 23 12.69 5.08 0.47
C GLY A 23 12.43 4.39 -0.86
N TYR A 24 11.70 5.04 -1.77
CA TYR A 24 11.36 4.48 -3.07
C TYR A 24 12.59 4.39 -3.98
N GLN A 25 12.88 3.18 -4.48
CA GLN A 25 14.04 2.92 -5.34
C GLN A 25 13.67 1.97 -6.49
N SER A 26 14.32 2.17 -7.64
CA SER A 26 14.20 1.28 -8.79
C SER A 26 15.48 0.47 -8.98
N PHE A 27 15.32 -0.84 -9.20
CA PHE A 27 16.42 -1.79 -9.34
C PHE A 27 16.31 -2.60 -10.63
N PHE A 28 17.42 -2.76 -11.35
CA PHE A 28 17.49 -3.63 -12.51
C PHE A 28 17.90 -5.06 -12.09
N ALA A 29 16.99 -6.00 -12.28
CA ALA A 29 17.16 -7.42 -11.96
C ALA A 29 17.51 -8.20 -13.23
N LYS A 30 18.81 -8.38 -13.49
CA LYS A 30 19.31 -9.12 -14.65
C LYS A 30 19.03 -10.60 -14.52
N GLY A 31 18.43 -11.22 -15.57
CA GLY A 31 18.27 -12.66 -15.68
C GLY A 31 17.24 -13.27 -14.73
N ILE A 32 16.38 -12.47 -14.09
CA ILE A 32 15.40 -12.95 -13.10
C ILE A 32 14.37 -13.91 -13.72
N TYR A 33 14.11 -13.80 -15.02
CA TYR A 33 13.22 -14.67 -15.80
C TYR A 33 13.97 -15.74 -16.59
N SER A 34 15.31 -15.85 -16.47
CA SER A 34 16.04 -16.89 -17.18
C SER A 34 15.58 -18.29 -16.73
N ALA A 35 15.67 -19.29 -17.62
CA ALA A 35 15.23 -20.66 -17.33
C ALA A 35 15.95 -21.29 -16.10
N LYS A 36 17.14 -20.83 -15.77
CA LYS A 36 17.91 -21.29 -14.60
C LYS A 36 17.59 -20.52 -13.31
N SER A 37 16.82 -19.43 -13.39
CA SER A 37 16.51 -18.58 -12.23
C SER A 37 15.40 -19.21 -11.39
N LYS A 38 15.64 -19.35 -10.09
CA LYS A 38 14.64 -19.74 -9.10
C LYS A 38 14.04 -18.53 -8.36
N LYS A 39 14.30 -17.31 -8.85
CA LYS A 39 13.95 -16.05 -8.16
C LYS A 39 12.64 -15.44 -8.63
N LYS A 40 11.97 -16.02 -9.62
CA LYS A 40 10.66 -15.56 -10.10
C LYS A 40 9.61 -15.47 -8.97
N PRO A 41 9.53 -16.42 -8.00
CA PRO A 41 8.59 -16.31 -6.87
C PRO A 41 8.85 -15.12 -5.95
N TYR A 42 10.04 -14.49 -6.00
CA TYR A 42 10.34 -13.28 -5.22
C TYR A 42 9.55 -12.05 -5.73
N LEU A 43 9.06 -12.12 -6.98
CA LEU A 43 8.30 -11.05 -7.62
C LEU A 43 6.82 -11.06 -7.22
N PHE A 44 6.53 -11.30 -5.95
CA PHE A 44 5.18 -11.18 -5.43
C PHE A 44 5.02 -9.85 -4.66
N PRO A 45 3.86 -9.16 -4.79
CA PRO A 45 3.65 -7.88 -4.14
C PRO A 45 3.89 -7.92 -2.63
N LEU A 46 4.48 -6.87 -2.11
CA LEU A 46 4.85 -6.68 -0.71
C LEU A 46 5.82 -7.73 -0.15
N ASN A 47 6.47 -8.57 -0.98
CA ASN A 47 7.57 -9.39 -0.49
C ASN A 47 8.69 -8.50 0.06
N LEU A 48 9.19 -8.86 1.25
CA LEU A 48 10.35 -8.24 1.85
C LEU A 48 11.62 -8.90 1.29
N LEU A 49 12.40 -8.10 0.58
CA LEU A 49 13.59 -8.56 -0.13
C LEU A 49 14.85 -7.91 0.46
N ASN A 50 15.91 -8.69 0.60
CA ASN A 50 17.25 -8.17 0.79
C ASN A 50 17.93 -8.02 -0.57
N ILE A 51 18.25 -6.78 -0.96
CA ILE A 51 18.82 -6.46 -2.28
C ILE A 51 20.22 -5.90 -2.10
N THR A 52 21.20 -6.59 -2.68
CA THR A 52 22.56 -6.07 -2.80
C THR A 52 22.75 -5.47 -4.19
N VAL A 53 23.21 -4.23 -4.24
CA VAL A 53 23.44 -3.52 -5.51
C VAL A 53 24.90 -3.68 -5.95
N SER A 54 25.10 -3.70 -7.27
CA SER A 54 26.44 -3.70 -7.86
C SER A 54 27.08 -2.30 -7.73
N ASN A 55 28.35 -2.26 -7.36
CA ASN A 55 29.15 -1.03 -7.40
C ASN A 55 29.36 -0.59 -8.86
N SER A 56 28.50 0.27 -9.38
CA SER A 56 28.69 0.88 -10.69
C SER A 56 29.30 2.27 -10.53
N LYS A 57 30.32 2.59 -11.34
CA LYS A 57 30.89 3.94 -11.43
C LYS A 57 29.94 4.93 -12.14
N VAL A 58 28.91 4.43 -12.82
CA VAL A 58 27.92 5.24 -13.53
C VAL A 58 26.74 5.50 -12.59
N LYS A 59 26.50 6.77 -12.28
CA LYS A 59 25.32 7.20 -11.54
C LYS A 59 24.10 7.08 -12.45
N THR A 60 23.32 6.03 -12.28
CA THR A 60 22.01 5.86 -12.92
C THR A 60 20.92 5.86 -11.86
N ASN A 61 19.73 6.35 -12.25
CA ASN A 61 18.56 6.31 -11.35
C ASN A 61 18.08 4.88 -11.05
N VAL A 62 18.51 3.90 -11.86
CA VAL A 62 18.18 2.47 -11.68
C VAL A 62 19.45 1.73 -11.33
N LYS A 63 19.54 1.21 -10.11
CA LYS A 63 20.69 0.46 -9.61
C LYS A 63 20.62 -1.00 -10.05
N SER A 64 21.73 -1.59 -10.52
CA SER A 64 21.77 -3.01 -10.87
C SER A 64 21.89 -3.89 -9.63
N ILE A 65 21.10 -4.95 -9.58
CA ILE A 65 21.12 -5.95 -8.50
C ILE A 65 22.27 -6.93 -8.76
N SER A 66 23.13 -7.12 -7.76
CA SER A 66 24.13 -8.21 -7.72
C SER A 66 23.60 -9.45 -7.00
N ASN A 67 22.86 -9.27 -5.91
CA ASN A 67 22.16 -10.35 -5.22
C ASN A 67 20.76 -9.92 -4.75
N ILE A 68 19.83 -10.89 -4.68
CA ILE A 68 18.49 -10.71 -4.16
C ILE A 68 18.09 -11.97 -3.37
N GLU A 69 17.55 -11.77 -2.19
CA GLU A 69 17.11 -12.80 -1.27
C GLU A 69 15.72 -12.47 -0.74
N LEU A 70 14.87 -13.47 -0.60
CA LEU A 70 13.56 -13.33 0.04
C LEU A 70 13.75 -13.46 1.56
N ILE A 71 13.39 -12.41 2.30
CA ILE A 71 13.43 -12.41 3.77
C ILE A 71 12.10 -12.95 4.32
N SER A 72 11.00 -12.34 3.90
CA SER A 72 9.65 -12.81 4.19
C SER A 72 8.72 -12.46 3.04
N GLY A 73 7.66 -13.23 2.87
CA GLY A 73 6.74 -12.91 1.79
C GLY A 73 5.66 -13.93 1.57
N PHE A 74 4.86 -13.58 0.61
CA PHE A 74 3.70 -14.31 0.15
C PHE A 74 4.04 -15.08 -1.14
N SER A 75 3.19 -15.99 -1.53
CA SER A 75 3.38 -16.79 -2.75
C SER A 75 2.12 -16.83 -3.60
N GLU A 76 2.29 -17.19 -4.86
CA GLU A 76 1.17 -17.43 -5.80
C GLU A 76 0.21 -18.55 -5.34
N MET A 77 0.60 -19.36 -4.33
CA MET A 77 -0.27 -20.38 -3.73
C MET A 77 -1.37 -19.81 -2.83
N MET A 78 -1.29 -18.52 -2.48
CA MET A 78 -2.37 -17.85 -1.78
C MET A 78 -3.56 -17.68 -2.72
N GLY A 79 -4.75 -18.08 -2.25
CA GLY A 79 -5.99 -17.86 -3.02
C GLY A 79 -6.25 -16.37 -3.28
N VAL A 80 -7.07 -16.09 -4.30
CA VAL A 80 -7.41 -14.71 -4.73
C VAL A 80 -7.87 -13.83 -3.55
N LYS A 81 -8.65 -14.39 -2.63
CA LYS A 81 -9.12 -13.67 -1.44
C LYS A 81 -8.01 -13.10 -0.58
N SER A 82 -6.98 -13.89 -0.35
CA SER A 82 -5.85 -13.49 0.51
C SER A 82 -4.83 -12.63 -0.22
N SER A 83 -4.70 -12.78 -1.54
CA SER A 83 -3.73 -12.04 -2.34
C SER A 83 -4.24 -10.68 -2.85
N SER A 84 -5.55 -10.51 -3.07
CA SER A 84 -6.11 -9.23 -3.58
C SER A 84 -5.75 -8.02 -2.73
N PRO A 85 -5.79 -8.07 -1.38
CA PRO A 85 -5.35 -6.95 -0.54
C PRO A 85 -3.88 -6.58 -0.75
N LEU A 86 -3.01 -7.57 -1.00
CA LEU A 86 -1.58 -7.33 -1.23
C LEU A 86 -1.32 -6.61 -2.55
N PHE A 87 -1.99 -7.04 -3.63
CA PHE A 87 -1.92 -6.36 -4.92
C PHE A 87 -2.44 -4.93 -4.83
N PHE A 88 -3.55 -4.74 -4.14
CA PHE A 88 -4.15 -3.43 -3.98
C PHE A 88 -3.24 -2.48 -3.20
N VAL A 89 -2.72 -2.91 -2.05
CA VAL A 89 -1.84 -2.06 -1.23
C VAL A 89 -0.51 -1.80 -1.95
N ALA A 90 0.05 -2.79 -2.64
CA ALA A 90 1.29 -2.58 -3.41
C ALA A 90 1.09 -1.58 -4.56
N GLU A 91 -0.03 -1.66 -5.29
CA GLU A 91 -0.37 -0.68 -6.34
C GLU A 91 -0.61 0.71 -5.74
N PHE A 92 -1.33 0.80 -4.62
CA PHE A 92 -1.54 2.05 -3.89
C PHE A 92 -0.20 2.68 -3.49
N LEU A 93 0.67 1.92 -2.82
CA LEU A 93 1.98 2.41 -2.39
C LEU A 93 2.88 2.80 -3.58
N ASN A 94 2.86 2.02 -4.66
CA ASN A 94 3.62 2.35 -5.87
C ASN A 94 3.14 3.66 -6.52
N ASN A 95 1.89 4.05 -6.28
CA ASN A 95 1.31 5.29 -6.77
C ASN A 95 1.74 6.49 -5.91
N VAL A 96 1.63 6.37 -4.58
CA VAL A 96 1.82 7.50 -3.65
C VAL A 96 3.27 7.70 -3.20
N LEU A 97 4.17 6.72 -3.39
CA LEU A 97 5.53 6.76 -2.82
C LEU A 97 6.64 7.09 -3.82
N ARG A 98 6.34 7.47 -5.06
CA ARG A 98 7.36 7.63 -6.12
C ARG A 98 8.49 8.59 -5.78
N GLU A 99 8.23 9.59 -4.95
CA GLU A 99 9.19 10.59 -4.50
C GLU A 99 9.53 10.45 -3.01
N GLU A 100 8.96 9.41 -2.35
CA GLU A 100 9.12 9.22 -0.91
C GLU A 100 10.56 8.82 -0.58
N GLN A 101 11.15 9.58 0.33
CA GLN A 101 12.46 9.28 0.88
C GLN A 101 12.37 8.23 1.99
N LYS A 102 13.47 8.02 2.70
CA LYS A 102 13.50 7.14 3.87
C LYS A 102 12.42 7.53 4.88
N ASN A 103 11.52 6.61 5.17
CA ASN A 103 10.46 6.76 6.16
C ASN A 103 10.35 5.47 6.99
N PRO A 104 11.02 5.40 8.15
CA PRO A 104 11.02 4.21 9.00
C PRO A 104 9.63 3.86 9.53
N GLU A 105 8.81 4.86 9.90
CA GLU A 105 7.46 4.63 10.42
C GLU A 105 6.56 3.96 9.39
N LEU A 106 6.63 4.41 8.14
CA LEU A 106 5.93 3.76 7.03
C LEU A 106 6.46 2.35 6.75
N PHE A 107 7.78 2.15 6.84
CA PHE A 107 8.36 0.82 6.66
C PHE A 107 7.85 -0.16 7.71
N ASP A 108 7.78 0.26 8.97
CA ASP A 108 7.25 -0.54 10.08
C ASP A 108 5.74 -0.78 9.95
N ALA A 109 4.98 0.19 9.42
CA ALA A 109 3.55 0.02 9.13
C ALA A 109 3.31 -1.06 8.05
N ILE A 110 4.17 -1.13 7.02
CA ILE A 110 4.09 -2.21 6.00
C ILE A 110 4.44 -3.57 6.61
N LEU A 111 5.45 -3.64 7.49
CA LEU A 111 5.76 -4.87 8.25
C LEU A 111 4.57 -5.31 9.10
N LYS A 112 3.92 -4.38 9.79
CA LYS A 112 2.72 -4.67 10.58
C LYS A 112 1.61 -5.22 9.71
N LEU A 113 1.34 -4.61 8.55
CA LEU A 113 0.35 -5.13 7.60
C LEU A 113 0.67 -6.57 7.15
N GLN A 114 1.94 -6.87 6.81
CA GLN A 114 2.34 -8.24 6.48
C GLN A 114 1.99 -9.21 7.61
N ASN A 115 2.33 -8.87 8.86
CA ASN A 115 2.07 -9.71 10.03
C ASN A 115 0.57 -9.93 10.26
N GLU A 116 -0.26 -8.90 10.11
CA GLU A 116 -1.72 -9.01 10.19
C GLU A 116 -2.27 -10.00 9.14
N ILE A 117 -1.80 -9.90 7.90
CA ILE A 117 -2.22 -10.81 6.83
C ILE A 117 -1.73 -12.24 7.08
N PHE A 118 -0.51 -12.45 7.59
CA PHE A 118 -0.02 -13.77 8.00
C PHE A 118 -0.87 -14.38 9.12
N GLN A 119 -1.42 -13.55 10.02
CA GLN A 119 -2.37 -13.96 11.06
C GLN A 119 -3.81 -14.12 10.54
N ASN A 120 -3.99 -14.11 9.21
CA ASN A 120 -5.28 -14.22 8.53
C ASN A 120 -6.23 -13.02 8.74
N ASN A 121 -5.72 -11.87 9.22
CA ASN A 121 -6.46 -10.61 9.23
C ASN A 121 -6.37 -9.95 7.84
N ILE A 122 -7.04 -10.54 6.85
CA ILE A 122 -6.99 -10.08 5.46
C ILE A 122 -7.65 -8.71 5.25
N THR A 123 -8.43 -8.22 6.21
CA THR A 123 -9.12 -6.93 6.16
C THR A 123 -8.29 -5.77 6.70
N SER A 124 -7.12 -6.05 7.26
CA SER A 124 -6.18 -5.07 7.81
C SER A 124 -5.66 -4.03 6.81
N TYR A 125 -5.85 -4.28 5.50
CA TYR A 125 -5.51 -3.29 4.47
C TYR A 125 -6.27 -1.97 4.63
N ALA A 126 -7.53 -2.00 5.09
CA ALA A 126 -8.29 -0.77 5.35
C ALA A 126 -7.70 0.02 6.52
N SER A 127 -7.28 -0.68 7.58
CA SER A 127 -6.56 -0.11 8.72
C SER A 127 -5.20 0.47 8.31
N PHE A 128 -4.48 -0.24 7.43
CA PHE A 128 -3.21 0.24 6.89
C PHE A 128 -3.38 1.53 6.07
N LEU A 129 -4.40 1.62 5.22
CA LEU A 129 -4.66 2.85 4.45
C LEU A 129 -4.95 4.05 5.37
N PHE A 130 -5.73 3.83 6.42
CA PHE A 130 -5.97 4.88 7.41
C PHE A 130 -4.70 5.25 8.18
N HIS A 131 -3.90 4.26 8.58
CA HIS A 131 -2.61 4.48 9.22
C HIS A 131 -1.66 5.28 8.32
N PHE A 132 -1.69 5.03 7.02
CA PHE A 132 -0.91 5.81 6.05
C PHE A 132 -1.30 7.30 6.07
N LEU A 133 -2.57 7.67 6.25
CA LEU A 133 -2.99 9.07 6.41
C LEU A 133 -2.39 9.70 7.68
N ILE A 134 -2.32 8.92 8.78
CA ILE A 134 -1.71 9.39 10.04
C ILE A 134 -0.22 9.67 9.82
N ILE A 135 0.52 8.70 9.26
CA ILE A 135 1.96 8.83 8.99
C ILE A 135 2.25 9.99 8.03
N SER A 136 1.36 10.22 7.06
CA SER A 136 1.49 11.33 6.09
C SER A 136 1.06 12.69 6.67
N GLY A 137 0.56 12.74 7.92
CA GLY A 137 0.14 13.98 8.59
C GLY A 137 -1.13 14.62 8.02
N VAL A 138 -1.95 13.86 7.26
CA VAL A 138 -3.17 14.35 6.61
C VAL A 138 -4.44 13.66 7.13
N SER A 139 -4.36 12.95 8.26
CA SER A 139 -5.54 12.36 8.88
C SER A 139 -6.54 13.42 9.32
N PRO A 140 -7.86 13.13 9.28
CA PRO A 140 -8.87 14.08 9.73
C PRO A 140 -8.70 14.49 11.20
N LEU A 141 -9.14 15.69 11.50
CA LEU A 141 -9.18 16.19 12.87
C LEU A 141 -10.54 15.90 13.50
N LEU A 142 -10.54 15.18 14.63
CA LEU A 142 -11.76 14.92 15.38
C LEU A 142 -12.29 16.22 15.99
N LYS A 143 -13.36 16.76 15.39
CA LYS A 143 -14.11 17.93 15.87
C LYS A 143 -15.58 17.60 16.01
N LYS A 144 -16.34 18.52 16.63
CA LYS A 144 -17.81 18.44 16.67
C LYS A 144 -18.35 18.51 15.25
N GLY A 145 -19.40 17.75 14.96
CA GLY A 145 -20.04 17.66 13.66
C GLY A 145 -20.40 16.22 13.31
N ALA A 146 -21.42 16.00 12.51
CA ALA A 146 -21.88 14.66 12.12
C ALA A 146 -21.11 14.12 10.92
N TYR A 147 -20.75 14.99 9.97
CA TYR A 147 -20.26 14.62 8.65
C TYR A 147 -18.80 15.05 8.44
N LEU A 148 -17.97 14.15 7.96
CA LEU A 148 -16.60 14.48 7.57
C LEU A 148 -16.60 15.19 6.21
N ASN A 149 -15.99 16.36 6.15
CA ASN A 149 -15.68 17.01 4.87
C ASN A 149 -14.33 16.45 4.36
N PRO A 150 -14.29 15.71 3.23
CA PRO A 150 -13.07 15.07 2.76
C PRO A 150 -12.02 16.06 2.25
N GLU A 151 -12.39 17.25 1.80
CA GLU A 151 -11.46 18.26 1.29
C GLU A 151 -10.69 18.92 2.42
N THR A 152 -11.38 19.23 3.53
CA THR A 152 -10.77 19.94 4.66
C THR A 152 -10.26 19.03 5.77
N GLY A 153 -10.69 17.76 5.80
CA GLY A 153 -10.40 16.83 6.89
C GLY A 153 -11.09 17.20 8.21
N ILE A 154 -12.18 17.99 8.18
CA ILE A 154 -12.86 18.52 9.38
C ILE A 154 -14.29 18.01 9.40
N PHE A 155 -14.79 17.64 10.59
CA PHE A 155 -16.20 17.29 10.79
C PHE A 155 -17.06 18.57 10.91
N GLY A 156 -18.23 18.55 10.26
CA GLY A 156 -19.24 19.62 10.26
C GLY A 156 -20.66 19.06 10.33
N ASP A 157 -21.63 19.97 10.22
CA ASP A 157 -23.06 19.63 10.35
C ASP A 157 -23.77 19.44 9.01
N GLU A 158 -23.07 19.64 7.89
CA GLU A 158 -23.59 19.49 6.54
C GLU A 158 -22.80 18.44 5.74
N ILE A 159 -23.50 17.71 4.86
CA ILE A 159 -22.89 16.74 3.95
C ILE A 159 -22.23 17.51 2.80
N SER A 160 -20.90 17.43 2.69
CA SER A 160 -20.14 18.05 1.60
C SER A 160 -19.90 17.11 0.42
N HIS A 161 -20.01 15.80 0.63
CA HIS A 161 -19.79 14.78 -0.39
C HIS A 161 -20.65 13.55 -0.12
N HIS A 162 -21.31 12.99 -1.13
CA HIS A 162 -22.29 11.91 -0.99
C HIS A 162 -21.76 10.61 -0.33
N LEU A 163 -20.45 10.31 -0.45
CA LEU A 163 -19.83 9.17 0.23
C LEU A 163 -19.47 9.45 1.70
N PHE A 164 -19.69 10.65 2.20
CA PHE A 164 -19.39 11.04 3.58
C PHE A 164 -20.68 11.38 4.35
N ASP A 165 -21.65 10.47 4.20
CA ASP A 165 -22.90 10.49 4.98
C ASP A 165 -22.63 10.18 6.46
N GLU A 166 -23.70 10.11 7.26
CA GLU A 166 -23.62 9.86 8.70
C GLU A 166 -22.95 8.50 9.00
N GLN A 167 -23.31 7.44 8.25
CA GLN A 167 -22.77 6.10 8.44
C GLN A 167 -21.27 6.06 8.15
N THR A 168 -20.84 6.57 7.02
CA THR A 168 -19.43 6.60 6.63
C THR A 168 -18.62 7.50 7.57
N SER A 169 -19.15 8.68 7.92
CA SER A 169 -18.48 9.59 8.85
C SER A 169 -18.35 9.00 10.25
N ALA A 170 -19.31 8.18 10.70
CA ALA A 170 -19.20 7.44 11.96
C ALA A 170 -18.07 6.39 11.91
N ILE A 171 -17.86 5.72 10.77
CA ILE A 171 -16.72 4.80 10.60
C ILE A 171 -15.40 5.56 10.70
N TRP A 172 -15.27 6.73 10.06
CA TRP A 172 -14.07 7.58 10.17
C TRP A 172 -13.79 7.99 11.62
N LYS A 173 -14.83 8.39 12.38
CA LYS A 173 -14.69 8.70 13.81
C LYS A 173 -14.16 7.51 14.61
N LYS A 174 -14.68 6.31 14.31
CA LYS A 174 -14.23 5.07 14.95
C LYS A 174 -12.72 4.85 14.72
N PHE A 175 -12.22 5.04 13.50
CA PHE A 175 -10.80 4.94 13.18
C PHE A 175 -9.93 6.02 13.84
N LEU A 176 -10.51 7.16 14.19
CA LEU A 176 -9.82 8.25 14.92
C LEU A 176 -9.75 8.02 16.44
N THR A 177 -10.60 7.14 17.00
CA THR A 177 -10.77 7.00 18.45
C THR A 177 -10.42 5.62 19.00
N GLU A 178 -10.34 4.60 18.16
CA GLU A 178 -10.10 3.22 18.58
C GLU A 178 -8.77 2.70 18.01
N ASP A 179 -8.31 1.52 18.49
CA ASP A 179 -7.19 0.83 17.86
C ASP A 179 -7.62 0.34 16.46
N ILE A 180 -7.03 0.96 15.45
CA ILE A 180 -7.42 0.79 14.04
C ILE A 180 -7.31 -0.67 13.55
N TYR A 181 -6.39 -1.48 14.11
CA TYR A 181 -6.22 -2.88 13.71
C TYR A 181 -7.17 -3.83 14.43
N GLN A 182 -7.88 -3.36 15.47
CA GLN A 182 -8.92 -4.11 16.18
C GLN A 182 -10.33 -3.83 15.64
N ILE A 183 -10.48 -2.82 14.75
CA ILE A 183 -11.77 -2.46 14.17
C ILE A 183 -12.23 -3.53 13.19
N GLN A 184 -13.36 -4.15 13.49
CA GLN A 184 -14.02 -5.11 12.61
C GLN A 184 -15.16 -4.41 11.86
N LEU A 185 -15.10 -4.41 10.54
CA LEU A 185 -16.14 -3.88 9.66
C LEU A 185 -16.82 -5.03 8.89
N LYS A 186 -18.15 -4.95 8.76
CA LYS A 186 -18.87 -5.78 7.79
C LYS A 186 -18.38 -5.43 6.38
N ARG A 187 -18.54 -6.35 5.43
CA ARG A 187 -18.07 -6.15 4.05
C ARG A 187 -18.62 -4.86 3.42
N THR A 188 -19.92 -4.58 3.61
CA THR A 188 -20.54 -3.36 3.10
C THR A 188 -19.88 -2.10 3.63
N ASP A 189 -19.71 -2.02 4.95
CA ASP A 189 -19.13 -0.86 5.64
C ASP A 189 -17.66 -0.69 5.29
N ARG A 190 -16.92 -1.80 5.15
CA ARG A 190 -15.53 -1.79 4.71
C ARG A 190 -15.39 -1.25 3.29
N ASN A 191 -16.26 -1.68 2.37
CA ASN A 191 -16.23 -1.18 1.00
C ASN A 191 -16.55 0.31 0.94
N LEU A 192 -17.59 0.77 1.65
CA LEU A 192 -17.91 2.20 1.77
C LEU A 192 -16.75 3.00 2.35
N PHE A 193 -16.12 2.48 3.40
CA PHE A 193 -14.97 3.13 4.02
C PHE A 193 -13.79 3.22 3.06
N VAL A 194 -13.45 2.14 2.35
CA VAL A 194 -12.35 2.14 1.37
C VAL A 194 -12.65 3.09 0.20
N ASP A 195 -13.89 3.13 -0.28
CA ASP A 195 -14.30 4.07 -1.33
C ASP A 195 -14.16 5.52 -0.86
N SER A 196 -14.56 5.81 0.38
CA SER A 196 -14.37 7.14 0.98
C SER A 196 -12.89 7.48 1.20
N LEU A 197 -12.04 6.50 1.55
CA LEU A 197 -10.60 6.68 1.61
C LEU A 197 -10.02 7.07 0.23
N MET A 198 -10.45 6.43 -0.86
CA MET A 198 -9.98 6.80 -2.21
C MET A 198 -10.34 8.25 -2.57
N VAL A 199 -11.54 8.69 -2.21
CA VAL A 199 -11.94 10.10 -2.38
C VAL A 199 -11.08 11.02 -1.51
N TYR A 200 -10.86 10.65 -0.24
CA TYR A 200 -10.02 11.43 0.66
C TYR A 200 -8.59 11.56 0.13
N PHE A 201 -7.99 10.46 -0.33
CA PHE A 201 -6.66 10.48 -0.96
C PHE A 201 -6.62 11.41 -2.18
N SER A 202 -7.66 11.45 -3.00
CA SER A 202 -7.70 12.32 -4.18
C SER A 202 -7.68 13.82 -3.87
N TYR A 203 -8.16 14.22 -2.68
CA TYR A 203 -8.08 15.60 -2.22
C TYR A 203 -6.71 15.97 -1.62
N HIS A 204 -6.02 15.01 -1.01
CA HIS A 204 -4.80 15.28 -0.24
C HIS A 204 -3.49 14.90 -0.92
N PHE A 205 -3.54 14.14 -2.02
CA PHE A 205 -2.36 13.71 -2.80
C PHE A 205 -2.54 14.07 -4.27
N SER A 206 -1.80 15.05 -4.75
CA SER A 206 -1.99 15.70 -6.07
C SER A 206 -1.91 14.75 -7.27
N GLU A 207 -1.08 13.71 -7.19
CA GLU A 207 -0.91 12.73 -8.27
C GLU A 207 -1.59 11.38 -7.99
N PHE A 208 -2.50 11.36 -7.01
CA PHE A 208 -3.17 10.13 -6.65
C PHE A 208 -4.13 9.64 -7.74
N HIS A 209 -4.03 8.36 -8.05
CA HIS A 209 -4.94 7.65 -8.93
C HIS A 209 -5.49 6.42 -8.22
N VAL A 210 -6.79 6.22 -8.27
CA VAL A 210 -7.43 5.04 -7.67
C VAL A 210 -6.83 3.77 -8.26
N PRO A 211 -6.29 2.85 -7.42
CA PRO A 211 -5.72 1.59 -7.89
C PRO A 211 -6.74 0.75 -8.67
N LYS A 212 -6.34 0.22 -9.82
CA LYS A 212 -7.23 -0.62 -10.66
C LYS A 212 -7.60 -1.94 -9.97
N SER A 213 -6.71 -2.45 -9.13
CA SER A 213 -6.94 -3.66 -8.32
C SER A 213 -8.05 -3.51 -7.27
N LEU A 214 -8.54 -2.28 -7.02
CA LEU A 214 -9.70 -2.04 -6.15
C LEU A 214 -10.95 -2.79 -6.64
N GLU A 215 -11.17 -2.88 -7.94
CA GLU A 215 -12.33 -3.59 -8.51
C GLU A 215 -12.28 -5.10 -8.17
N ILE A 216 -11.10 -5.70 -8.20
CA ILE A 216 -10.89 -7.09 -7.82
C ILE A 216 -11.09 -7.27 -6.31
N LEU A 217 -10.56 -6.34 -5.52
CA LEU A 217 -10.68 -6.36 -4.06
C LEU A 217 -12.16 -6.33 -3.59
N ARG A 218 -13.02 -5.56 -4.27
CA ARG A 218 -14.46 -5.47 -3.95
C ARG A 218 -15.22 -6.79 -4.16
N GLN A 219 -14.73 -7.67 -5.04
CA GLN A 219 -15.36 -8.95 -5.36
C GLN A 219 -15.06 -10.03 -4.30
N VAL A 220 -14.12 -9.77 -3.43
CA VAL A 220 -13.59 -10.68 -2.42
C VAL A 220 -14.04 -10.28 -1.03
#